data_3339140439e51670d19cb3351de843b5
#
_entry.id   3339140439e51670d19cb3351de843b5
#
_cell.length_a   1.000
_cell.length_b   1.000
_cell.length_c   1.000
_cell.angle_alpha   90.00
_cell.angle_beta   90.00
_cell.angle_gamma   90.00
#
_symmetry.space_group_name_H-M   'P 1'
#
loop_
_entity.id
_entity.type
_entity.pdbx_description
1 polymer ?
#
loop_
_entity_poly.entity_id
_entity_poly.type
_entity_poly.pdbx_seq_one_letter_code
_entity_poly.pdbx_strand_id
1 'polypeptide(L)'
;MSGDPAEHKPYSVSLSGQARRNIREHLPLEVAAAALETIEGSIAVNPYRAGKPLDEPFDGFYSARRGTYRIVYRIDEAKHQVEIYSIRHRRDAYRT
;
A
#
# COMPACT_ATOMS: atom_id res chain seq x y z
N MET A 1 18.77 22.88 -7.67
CA MET A 1 19.11 21.76 -7.05
C MET A 1 17.98 20.91 -6.58
N SER A 2 17.90 19.88 -7.16
CA SER A 2 16.89 19.00 -6.74
C SER A 2 17.31 18.51 -5.38
N GLY A 3 16.56 17.95 -4.65
CA GLY A 3 16.94 17.51 -3.36
C GLY A 3 16.43 18.37 -2.25
N ASP A 4 15.60 19.32 -2.57
CA ASP A 4 14.90 20.03 -1.53
C ASP A 4 14.04 19.01 -0.80
N PRO A 5 14.25 18.81 0.49
CA PRO A 5 13.51 17.82 1.23
C PRO A 5 12.00 17.99 1.11
N ALA A 6 11.54 19.21 0.94
CA ALA A 6 10.12 19.48 0.85
C ALA A 6 9.51 18.86 -0.40
N GLU A 7 10.32 18.71 -1.47
CA GLU A 7 9.82 18.13 -2.71
C GLU A 7 9.70 16.63 -2.64
N HIS A 8 10.39 16.02 -1.69
CA HIS A 8 10.42 14.58 -1.56
C HIS A 8 9.76 14.12 -0.28
N LYS A 9 8.88 14.95 0.23
CA LYS A 9 8.20 14.62 1.46
C LYS A 9 7.34 13.37 1.25
N PRO A 10 7.47 12.39 2.14
CA PRO A 10 6.64 11.20 2.00
C PRO A 10 5.17 11.52 2.16
N TYR A 11 4.34 10.72 1.55
CA TYR A 11 2.91 10.82 1.70
C TYR A 11 2.53 10.33 3.09
N SER A 12 1.49 10.93 3.65
CA SER A 12 0.94 10.36 4.87
C SER A 12 0.16 9.10 4.49
N VAL A 13 -0.05 8.23 5.46
CA VAL A 13 -0.66 6.94 5.22
C VAL A 13 -1.89 6.79 6.08
N SER A 14 -2.99 6.35 5.48
CA SER A 14 -4.15 5.94 6.24
C SER A 14 -4.50 4.51 5.87
N LEU A 15 -5.09 3.80 6.83
CA LEU A 15 -5.49 2.42 6.64
C LEU A 15 -6.99 2.34 6.66
N SER A 16 -7.57 1.67 5.67
CA SER A 16 -9.00 1.41 5.66
C SER A 16 -9.34 0.42 6.78
N GLY A 17 -10.62 0.28 7.08
CA GLY A 17 -11.05 -0.71 8.03
C GLY A 17 -10.64 -2.11 7.59
N GLN A 18 -10.74 -2.37 6.29
CA GLN A 18 -10.34 -3.66 5.74
C GLN A 18 -8.85 -3.91 5.94
N ALA A 19 -8.02 -2.90 5.67
CA ALA A 19 -6.57 -3.05 5.83
C ALA A 19 -6.22 -3.30 7.29
N ARG A 20 -6.86 -2.59 8.20
CA ARG A 20 -6.62 -2.81 9.64
C ARG A 20 -6.98 -4.22 10.05
N ARG A 21 -8.10 -4.72 9.55
CA ARG A 21 -8.55 -6.07 9.86
C ARG A 21 -7.58 -7.09 9.29
N ASN A 22 -7.10 -6.85 8.08
CA ASN A 22 -6.11 -7.74 7.48
C ASN A 22 -4.88 -7.87 8.38
N ILE A 23 -4.38 -6.73 8.86
CA ILE A 23 -3.19 -6.73 9.70
C ILE A 23 -3.43 -7.48 10.99
N ARG A 24 -4.57 -7.23 11.63
CA ARG A 24 -4.84 -7.82 12.94
C ARG A 24 -5.25 -9.27 12.90
N GLU A 25 -5.97 -9.67 11.85
CA GLU A 25 -6.65 -10.96 11.89
C GLU A 25 -6.26 -11.95 10.81
N HIS A 26 -5.75 -11.47 9.68
CA HIS A 26 -5.57 -12.36 8.54
C HIS A 26 -4.14 -12.57 8.10
N LEU A 27 -3.21 -11.80 8.59
CA LEU A 27 -1.83 -11.92 8.17
C LEU A 27 -0.96 -12.52 9.26
N PRO A 28 -0.04 -13.42 8.89
CA PRO A 28 0.98 -13.81 9.86
C PRO A 28 1.75 -12.59 10.32
N LEU A 29 2.26 -12.64 11.53
CA LEU A 29 2.93 -11.49 12.13
C LEU A 29 4.08 -10.98 11.27
N GLU A 30 4.91 -11.87 10.75
CA GLU A 30 6.03 -11.44 9.92
C GLU A 30 5.57 -10.76 8.64
N VAL A 31 4.47 -11.25 8.08
CA VAL A 31 3.94 -10.66 6.85
C VAL A 31 3.37 -9.29 7.15
N ALA A 32 2.68 -9.15 8.27
CA ALA A 32 2.13 -7.84 8.66
C ALA A 32 3.26 -6.83 8.86
N ALA A 33 4.33 -7.24 9.52
CA ALA A 33 5.47 -6.35 9.75
C ALA A 33 6.12 -5.95 8.44
N ALA A 34 6.32 -6.92 7.54
CA ALA A 34 6.93 -6.63 6.25
C ALA A 34 6.06 -5.71 5.41
N ALA A 35 4.74 -5.91 5.47
CA ALA A 35 3.82 -5.07 4.74
C ALA A 35 3.87 -3.64 5.24
N LEU A 36 3.92 -3.44 6.55
CA LEU A 36 4.01 -2.10 7.10
C LEU A 36 5.32 -1.42 6.72
N GLU A 37 6.42 -2.16 6.68
CA GLU A 37 7.68 -1.62 6.20
C GLU A 37 7.60 -1.17 4.75
N THR A 38 6.95 -1.97 3.92
CA THR A 38 6.79 -1.62 2.51
C THR A 38 5.92 -0.38 2.37
N ILE A 39 4.87 -0.29 3.16
CA ILE A 39 3.98 0.87 3.11
C ILE A 39 4.75 2.14 3.47
N GLU A 40 5.52 2.10 4.54
CA GLU A 40 6.21 3.29 5.00
C GLU A 40 7.46 3.60 4.20
N GLY A 41 8.12 2.58 3.68
CA GLY A 41 9.38 2.78 3.00
C GLY A 41 9.25 2.99 1.51
N SER A 42 8.39 2.22 0.85
CA SER A 42 8.27 2.30 -0.61
C SER A 42 7.05 3.06 -1.04
N ILE A 43 5.90 2.69 -0.52
CA ILE A 43 4.65 3.27 -0.97
C ILE A 43 4.53 4.72 -0.55
N ALA A 44 4.82 5.03 0.70
CA ALA A 44 4.72 6.39 1.16
C ALA A 44 5.74 7.30 0.49
N VAL A 45 6.90 6.76 0.15
CA VAL A 45 7.95 7.55 -0.47
C VAL A 45 7.63 7.85 -1.93
N ASN A 46 7.18 6.85 -2.68
CA ASN A 46 6.83 7.05 -4.08
C ASN A 46 5.74 6.08 -4.49
N PRO A 47 4.49 6.42 -4.21
CA PRO A 47 3.39 5.49 -4.44
C PRO A 47 3.14 5.20 -5.91
N TYR A 48 3.50 6.11 -6.81
CA TYR A 48 3.31 5.85 -8.23
C TYR A 48 4.26 4.82 -8.76
N ARG A 49 5.41 4.69 -8.13
CA ARG A 49 6.43 3.76 -8.59
C ARG A 49 6.41 2.45 -7.82
N ALA A 50 5.93 2.47 -6.59
CA ALA A 50 5.93 1.28 -5.75
C ALA A 50 5.01 0.20 -6.27
N GLY A 51 3.92 0.59 -6.93
CA GLY A 51 2.96 -0.37 -7.44
C GLY A 51 2.56 -0.05 -8.86
N LYS A 52 1.61 -0.81 -9.37
CA LYS A 52 1.11 -0.63 -10.72
C LYS A 52 -0.37 -0.29 -10.67
N PRO A 53 -0.84 0.57 -11.57
CA PRO A 53 -2.27 0.89 -11.60
C PRO A 53 -3.07 -0.34 -12.00
N LEU A 54 -4.25 -0.46 -11.44
CA LEU A 54 -5.17 -1.54 -11.75
C LEU A 54 -6.13 -1.10 -12.84
N ASP A 55 -6.61 -2.09 -13.60
CA ASP A 55 -7.59 -1.85 -14.65
C ASP A 55 -9.00 -1.86 -14.07
N GLU A 56 -9.95 -1.44 -14.91
CA GLU A 56 -11.34 -1.49 -14.51
C GLU A 56 -11.71 -2.87 -14.01
N PRO A 57 -12.57 -2.95 -13.03
CA PRO A 57 -13.33 -1.87 -12.38
C PRO A 57 -12.58 -1.20 -11.23
N PHE A 58 -11.28 -1.48 -11.10
CA PHE A 58 -10.48 -0.97 -9.99
C PHE A 58 -9.59 0.18 -10.42
N ASP A 59 -9.98 0.91 -11.46
CA ASP A 59 -9.19 2.06 -11.89
C ASP A 59 -9.13 3.08 -10.76
N GLY A 60 -7.98 3.71 -10.63
CA GLY A 60 -7.72 4.60 -9.51
C GLY A 60 -6.99 3.93 -8.38
N PHE A 61 -6.95 2.59 -8.38
CA PHE A 61 -6.19 1.85 -7.37
C PHE A 61 -4.88 1.37 -7.94
N TYR A 62 -3.93 1.13 -7.03
CA TYR A 62 -2.62 0.58 -7.36
C TYR A 62 -2.42 -0.70 -6.58
N SER A 63 -1.59 -1.56 -7.11
CA SER A 63 -1.26 -2.82 -6.45
C SER A 63 0.25 -2.98 -6.39
N ALA A 64 0.78 -3.13 -5.19
CA ALA A 64 2.19 -3.40 -4.98
C ALA A 64 2.34 -4.82 -4.48
N ARG A 65 3.02 -5.65 -5.27
CA ARG A 65 3.27 -7.04 -4.90
C ARG A 65 4.67 -7.16 -4.33
N ARG A 66 4.78 -7.78 -3.17
CA ARG A 66 6.07 -8.02 -2.53
C ARG A 66 6.06 -9.40 -1.93
N GLY A 67 6.93 -10.27 -2.44
CA GLY A 67 7.02 -11.61 -1.88
C GLY A 67 5.67 -12.32 -1.91
N THR A 68 5.16 -12.62 -0.74
CA THR A 68 3.94 -13.41 -0.61
C THR A 68 2.69 -12.58 -0.37
N TYR A 69 2.80 -11.26 -0.44
CA TYR A 69 1.64 -10.42 -0.14
C TYR A 69 1.49 -9.33 -1.20
N ARG A 70 0.30 -8.75 -1.22
CA ARG A 70 -0.07 -7.69 -2.15
C ARG A 70 -0.77 -6.58 -1.39
N ILE A 71 -0.39 -5.35 -1.65
CA ILE A 71 -0.97 -4.17 -1.02
C ILE A 71 -1.72 -3.39 -2.08
N VAL A 72 -3.01 -3.15 -1.84
CA VAL A 72 -3.84 -2.37 -2.76
C VAL A 72 -4.09 -1.01 -2.10
N TYR A 73 -3.86 0.06 -2.85
CA TYR A 73 -3.95 1.40 -2.28
C TYR A 73 -4.39 2.41 -3.33
N ARG A 74 -4.79 3.59 -2.85
CA ARG A 74 -5.12 4.73 -3.68
C ARG A 74 -4.27 5.91 -3.26
N ILE A 75 -4.10 6.85 -4.18
CA ILE A 75 -3.29 8.05 -3.94
C ILE A 75 -4.20 9.26 -3.98
N ASP A 76 -4.18 10.04 -2.91
CA ASP A 76 -4.94 11.28 -2.83
C ASP A 76 -3.96 12.43 -2.85
N GLU A 77 -3.76 13.00 -4.03
CA GLU A 77 -2.78 14.07 -4.18
C GLU A 77 -3.18 15.33 -3.45
N ALA A 78 -4.46 15.62 -3.39
CA ALA A 78 -4.90 16.81 -2.71
C ALA A 78 -4.49 16.81 -1.24
N LYS A 79 -4.48 15.63 -0.63
CA LYS A 79 -4.09 15.47 0.76
C LYS A 79 -2.67 14.99 0.93
N HIS A 80 -1.98 14.72 -0.15
CA HIS A 80 -0.64 14.13 -0.12
C HIS A 80 -0.67 12.89 0.76
N GLN A 81 -1.60 11.99 0.47
CA GLN A 81 -1.90 10.85 1.31
C GLN A 81 -2.10 9.60 0.48
N VAL A 82 -1.68 8.48 1.03
CA VAL A 82 -1.94 7.18 0.43
C VAL A 82 -2.91 6.46 1.36
N GLU A 83 -4.00 5.96 0.78
CA GLU A 83 -4.96 5.19 1.54
C GLU A 83 -4.76 3.71 1.21
N ILE A 84 -4.43 2.93 2.21
CA ILE A 84 -4.24 1.49 2.03
C ILE A 84 -5.59 0.82 2.14
N TYR A 85 -6.02 0.20 1.04
CA TYR A 85 -7.33 -0.41 0.97
C TYR A 85 -7.33 -1.83 1.53
N SER A 86 -6.35 -2.64 1.13
CA SER A 86 -6.28 -4.02 1.60
C SER A 86 -4.86 -4.54 1.51
N ILE A 87 -4.57 -5.54 2.34
CA ILE A 87 -3.30 -6.25 2.33
C ILE A 87 -3.65 -7.72 2.31
N ARG A 88 -3.29 -8.40 1.24
CA ARG A 88 -3.65 -9.80 1.08
C ARG A 88 -2.41 -10.65 1.01
N HIS A 89 -2.43 -11.73 1.76
CA HIS A 89 -1.38 -12.71 1.68
C HIS A 89 -1.65 -13.60 0.47
N ARG A 90 -0.60 -14.15 -0.10
CA ARG A 90 -0.70 -15.04 -1.24
C ARG A 90 -1.72 -16.14 -1.01
N ARG A 91 -1.73 -16.69 0.20
CA ARG A 91 -2.65 -17.75 0.56
C ARG A 91 -4.10 -17.32 0.43
N ASP A 92 -4.38 -16.08 0.81
CA ASP A 92 -5.74 -15.55 0.75
C ASP A 92 -6.18 -15.28 -0.66
N ALA A 93 -5.24 -15.00 -1.55
CA ALA A 93 -5.57 -14.70 -2.94
C ALA A 93 -6.19 -15.89 -3.67
N TYR A 94 -5.93 -17.09 -3.19
CA TYR A 94 -6.46 -18.30 -3.81
C TYR A 94 -7.70 -18.84 -3.14
N ARG A 95 -8.16 -18.16 -2.11
CA ARG A 95 -9.40 -18.56 -1.46
C ARG A 95 -10.50 -17.67 -1.97
N THR A 96 -11.40 -18.18 -2.64
CA THR A 96 -12.48 -17.33 -3.10
C THR A 96 -13.80 -17.83 -2.59
#